data_8598ed20ca46616a1110bceded97a401
#
_entry.id   8598ed20ca46616a1110bceded97a401
#
_cell.length_a   1.000
_cell.length_b   1.000
_cell.length_c   1.000
_cell.angle_alpha   90.00
_cell.angle_beta   90.00
_cell.angle_gamma   90.00
#
_symmetry.space_group_name_H-M   'P 1'
#
loop_
_entity.id
_entity.type
_entity.pdbx_description
1 polymer ?
#
loop_
_entity_poly.entity_id
_entity_poly.type
_entity_poly.pdbx_seq_one_letter_code
_entity_poly.pdbx_strand_id
1 'polypeptide(L)'
;MPIAERLVLPQGYGQTTETLTWERVRAQLEQAKQYWLATNRGDGSPHVVPVDGLWVDDVWYYGGSPETVHVQLVRANPQVTMHLPDPWKVVVVQGAVRVSKPSPGLAQRLADLANSKYAEYGIKFEASSYSEPGALHPRRVIAWSSFPKDATRFTFAD
;
A
#
# COMPACT_ATOMS: atom_id res chain seq x y z
N MET A 1 6.35 12.27 -9.17
CA MET A 1 7.27 11.89 -8.05
C MET A 1 6.82 12.59 -6.78
N PRO A 2 6.66 11.89 -5.65
CA PRO A 2 6.26 12.55 -4.40
C PRO A 2 7.38 13.45 -3.84
N ILE A 3 6.98 14.40 -3.02
CA ILE A 3 7.90 15.30 -2.33
C ILE A 3 8.40 14.59 -1.06
N ALA A 4 9.71 14.47 -0.89
CA ALA A 4 10.35 13.87 0.27
C ALA A 4 10.78 14.94 1.28
N GLU A 5 10.40 14.76 2.54
CA GLU A 5 10.76 15.65 3.64
C GLU A 5 11.22 14.84 4.86
N ARG A 6 12.12 15.40 5.64
CA ARG A 6 12.49 14.83 6.93
C ARG A 6 11.28 14.86 7.87
N LEU A 7 11.02 13.76 8.56
CA LEU A 7 10.03 13.79 9.66
C LEU A 7 10.54 14.66 10.78
N VAL A 8 9.66 15.52 11.29
CA VAL A 8 9.87 16.24 12.53
C VAL A 8 9.40 15.34 13.67
N LEU A 9 10.36 14.88 14.48
CA LEU A 9 10.09 13.96 15.57
C LEU A 9 9.82 14.71 16.88
N PRO A 10 9.01 14.12 17.79
CA PRO A 10 8.83 14.67 19.11
C PRO A 10 10.16 14.75 19.88
N GLN A 11 10.21 15.64 20.87
CA GLN A 11 11.37 15.76 21.76
C GLN A 11 11.70 14.39 22.39
N GLY A 12 12.98 14.04 22.40
CA GLY A 12 13.47 12.78 22.99
C GLY A 12 13.59 11.61 22.00
N TYR A 13 13.07 11.75 20.78
CA TYR A 13 13.17 10.69 19.75
C TYR A 13 14.42 10.80 18.87
N GLY A 14 15.22 11.84 19.05
CA GLY A 14 16.38 12.10 18.19
C GLY A 14 16.03 12.98 17.00
N GLN A 15 16.95 13.05 16.03
CA GLN A 15 16.81 13.90 14.85
C GLN A 15 16.92 13.11 13.57
N THR A 16 16.09 13.46 12.60
CA THR A 16 16.20 13.00 11.21
C THR A 16 17.23 13.87 10.52
N THR A 17 18.27 13.26 9.97
CA THR A 17 19.38 13.97 9.32
C THR A 17 19.42 13.79 7.81
N GLU A 18 18.71 12.80 7.28
CA GLU A 18 18.66 12.52 5.84
C GLU A 18 17.25 12.03 5.45
N THR A 19 16.97 11.96 4.16
CA THR A 19 15.74 11.35 3.64
C THR A 19 16.07 10.11 2.83
N LEU A 20 15.15 9.14 2.83
CA LEU A 20 15.14 8.04 1.87
C LEU A 20 14.76 8.58 0.49
N THR A 21 15.22 7.90 -0.56
CA THR A 21 14.73 8.17 -1.92
C THR A 21 13.42 7.44 -2.16
N TRP A 22 12.56 8.02 -2.99
CA TRP A 22 11.30 7.37 -3.36
C TRP A 22 11.54 6.04 -4.10
N GLU A 23 12.53 5.98 -4.96
CA GLU A 23 12.89 4.77 -5.70
C GLU A 23 13.18 3.59 -4.75
N ARG A 24 13.88 3.85 -3.65
CA ARG A 24 14.19 2.81 -2.65
C ARG A 24 12.92 2.32 -1.95
N VAL A 25 12.05 3.23 -1.54
CA VAL A 25 10.78 2.88 -0.86
C VAL A 25 9.83 2.19 -1.82
N ARG A 26 9.72 2.67 -3.06
CA ARG A 26 8.92 2.03 -4.11
C ARG A 26 9.37 0.60 -4.37
N ALA A 27 10.67 0.34 -4.44
CA ALA A 27 11.19 -1.02 -4.62
C ALA A 27 10.76 -1.97 -3.49
N GLN A 28 10.73 -1.50 -2.24
CA GLN A 28 10.22 -2.28 -1.12
C GLN A 28 8.73 -2.59 -1.28
N LEU A 29 7.93 -1.60 -1.71
CA LEU A 29 6.50 -1.78 -1.96
C LEU A 29 6.22 -2.77 -3.12
N GLU A 30 7.02 -2.72 -4.17
CA GLU A 30 6.90 -3.63 -5.31
C GLU A 30 7.29 -5.07 -4.97
N GLN A 31 8.30 -5.26 -4.13
CA GLN A 31 8.86 -6.58 -3.78
C GLN A 31 8.12 -7.28 -2.65
N ALA A 32 7.38 -6.55 -1.82
CA ALA A 32 6.66 -7.14 -0.70
C ALA A 32 5.59 -8.13 -1.19
N LYS A 33 5.49 -9.28 -0.53
CA LYS A 33 4.49 -10.31 -0.85
C LYS A 33 3.23 -10.18 -0.02
N GLN A 34 3.36 -9.70 1.21
CA GLN A 34 2.25 -9.48 2.12
C GLN A 34 2.22 -8.03 2.57
N TYR A 35 1.01 -7.52 2.72
CA TYR A 35 0.74 -6.16 3.17
C TYR A 35 -0.30 -6.22 4.28
N TRP A 36 -0.18 -5.34 5.25
CA TRP A 36 -1.21 -5.17 6.27
C TRP A 36 -2.13 -4.02 5.86
N LEU A 37 -3.42 -4.28 5.81
CA LEU A 37 -4.45 -3.28 5.47
C LEU A 37 -5.28 -2.95 6.69
N ALA A 38 -5.30 -1.69 7.07
CA ALA A 38 -6.14 -1.15 8.12
C ALA A 38 -7.29 -0.34 7.50
N THR A 39 -8.51 -0.73 7.85
CA THR A 39 -9.76 -0.10 7.45
C THR A 39 -10.54 0.34 8.68
N ASN A 40 -11.56 1.17 8.51
CA ASN A 40 -12.31 1.76 9.60
C ASN A 40 -13.75 1.23 9.64
N ARG A 41 -14.19 0.82 10.83
CA ARG A 41 -15.60 0.49 11.09
C ARG A 41 -16.40 1.77 11.31
N GLY A 42 -17.73 1.69 11.18
CA GLY A 42 -18.63 2.82 11.39
C GLY A 42 -18.54 3.46 12.76
N ASP A 43 -18.14 2.72 13.78
CA ASP A 43 -17.90 3.21 15.15
C ASP A 43 -16.48 3.80 15.35
N GLY A 44 -15.68 3.84 14.30
CA GLY A 44 -14.28 4.33 14.34
C GLY A 44 -13.24 3.30 14.76
N SER A 45 -13.65 2.08 15.14
CA SER A 45 -12.69 1.04 15.49
C SER A 45 -11.95 0.54 14.23
N PRO A 46 -10.62 0.30 14.31
CA PRO A 46 -9.88 -0.20 13.17
C PRO A 46 -10.11 -1.70 12.95
N HIS A 47 -10.03 -2.11 11.68
CA HIS A 47 -9.97 -3.51 11.26
C HIS A 47 -8.68 -3.72 10.49
N VAL A 48 -7.86 -4.68 10.89
CA VAL A 48 -6.52 -4.91 10.32
C VAL A 48 -6.36 -6.35 9.89
N VAL A 49 -6.00 -6.57 8.63
CA VAL A 49 -5.80 -7.91 8.06
C VAL A 49 -4.61 -7.91 7.09
N PRO A 50 -3.91 -9.05 6.93
CA PRO A 50 -2.93 -9.20 5.86
C PRO A 50 -3.64 -9.42 4.53
N VAL A 51 -3.13 -8.81 3.47
CA VAL A 51 -3.69 -8.89 2.11
C VAL A 51 -2.56 -8.98 1.11
N ASP A 52 -2.72 -9.84 0.10
CA ASP A 52 -1.84 -9.86 -1.07
C ASP A 52 -2.10 -8.63 -1.94
N GLY A 53 -1.09 -8.18 -2.65
CA GLY A 53 -1.27 -7.02 -3.52
C GLY A 53 -0.12 -6.76 -4.46
N LEU A 54 -0.31 -5.79 -5.33
CA LEU A 54 0.62 -5.39 -6.37
C LEU A 54 0.78 -3.87 -6.32
N TRP A 55 2.02 -3.41 -6.23
CA TRP A 55 2.33 -1.99 -6.35
C TRP A 55 2.73 -1.69 -7.80
N VAL A 56 1.93 -0.89 -8.49
CA VAL A 56 2.11 -0.57 -9.91
C VAL A 56 1.82 0.91 -10.14
N ASP A 57 2.79 1.62 -10.72
CA ASP A 57 2.66 3.04 -11.07
C ASP A 57 2.17 3.90 -9.87
N ASP A 58 2.78 3.68 -8.73
CA ASP A 58 2.47 4.36 -7.46
C ASP A 58 1.01 4.18 -6.97
N VAL A 59 0.40 3.07 -7.32
CA VAL A 59 -0.90 2.64 -6.82
C VAL A 59 -0.79 1.20 -6.32
N TRP A 60 -1.39 0.91 -5.17
CA TRP A 60 -1.46 -0.45 -4.67
C TRP A 60 -2.79 -1.09 -5.03
N TYR A 61 -2.73 -2.18 -5.80
CA TYR A 61 -3.89 -2.95 -6.21
C TYR A 61 -4.02 -4.21 -5.38
N TYR A 62 -5.20 -4.46 -4.87
CA TYR A 62 -5.48 -5.66 -4.07
C TYR A 62 -6.89 -6.19 -4.36
N GLY A 63 -7.11 -7.45 -4.05
CA GLY A 63 -8.38 -8.11 -4.23
C GLY A 63 -9.00 -8.55 -2.92
N GLY A 64 -10.04 -9.30 -3.05
CA GLY A 64 -10.77 -9.93 -1.96
C GLY A 64 -12.19 -10.23 -2.40
N SER A 65 -12.79 -11.25 -1.81
CA SER A 65 -14.21 -11.52 -2.02
C SER A 65 -15.04 -10.32 -1.56
N PRO A 66 -16.11 -9.96 -2.27
CA PRO A 66 -17.03 -8.89 -1.83
C PRO A 66 -17.62 -9.11 -0.44
N GLU A 67 -17.59 -10.33 0.06
CA GLU A 67 -18.09 -10.69 1.39
C GLU A 67 -17.08 -10.41 2.51
N THR A 68 -15.83 -10.15 2.19
CA THR A 68 -14.81 -9.86 3.21
C THR A 68 -15.06 -8.52 3.88
N VAL A 69 -14.72 -8.46 5.16
CA VAL A 69 -14.97 -7.25 5.97
C VAL A 69 -14.26 -6.05 5.40
N HIS A 70 -12.97 -6.18 5.02
CA HIS A 70 -12.21 -5.04 4.49
C HIS A 70 -12.79 -4.50 3.18
N VAL A 71 -13.32 -5.35 2.30
CA VAL A 71 -13.96 -4.91 1.06
C VAL A 71 -15.24 -4.13 1.35
N GLN A 72 -16.04 -4.59 2.30
CA GLN A 72 -17.27 -3.88 2.70
C GLN A 72 -16.95 -2.54 3.37
N LEU A 73 -15.94 -2.49 4.23
CA LEU A 73 -15.60 -1.28 4.97
C LEU A 73 -15.09 -0.16 4.07
N VAL A 74 -14.29 -0.46 3.05
CA VAL A 74 -13.78 0.58 2.12
C VAL A 74 -14.87 1.19 1.25
N ARG A 75 -15.99 0.51 1.04
CA ARG A 75 -17.16 1.07 0.35
C ARG A 75 -17.82 2.18 1.16
N ALA A 76 -17.87 2.01 2.49
CA ALA A 76 -18.43 3.01 3.39
C ALA A 76 -17.44 4.12 3.73
N ASN A 77 -16.16 3.77 3.90
CA ASN A 77 -15.09 4.73 4.19
C ASN A 77 -13.82 4.34 3.42
N PRO A 78 -13.49 5.07 2.35
CA PRO A 78 -12.34 4.74 1.50
C PRO A 78 -10.97 5.08 2.11
N GLN A 79 -10.93 5.78 3.25
CA GLN A 79 -9.68 6.15 3.90
C GLN A 79 -9.06 4.92 4.59
N VAL A 80 -7.84 4.58 4.19
CA VAL A 80 -7.14 3.39 4.69
C VAL A 80 -5.67 3.68 4.97
N THR A 81 -5.07 2.77 5.73
CA THR A 81 -3.63 2.68 5.88
C THR A 81 -3.20 1.26 5.48
N MET A 82 -2.19 1.18 4.65
CA MET A 82 -1.49 -0.06 4.33
C MET A 82 -0.07 0.05 4.82
N HIS A 83 0.51 -1.03 5.35
CA HIS A 83 1.92 -1.01 5.71
C HIS A 83 2.61 -2.35 5.39
N LEU A 84 3.92 -2.30 5.22
CA LEU A 84 4.74 -3.49 5.08
C LEU A 84 4.94 -4.19 6.43
N PRO A 85 5.19 -5.52 6.43
CA PRO A 85 5.26 -6.30 7.67
C PRO A 85 6.50 -6.04 8.52
N ASP A 86 7.62 -5.59 7.93
CA ASP A 86 8.89 -5.46 8.63
C ASP A 86 8.90 -4.22 9.53
N PRO A 87 8.95 -4.40 10.87
CA PRO A 87 8.95 -3.27 11.80
C PRO A 87 10.29 -2.53 11.89
N TRP A 88 11.33 -3.02 11.23
CA TRP A 88 12.65 -2.40 11.18
C TRP A 88 12.90 -1.63 9.88
N LYS A 89 12.27 -2.07 8.81
CA LYS A 89 12.26 -1.38 7.52
C LYS A 89 10.83 -0.91 7.23
N VAL A 90 10.44 0.16 7.89
CA VAL A 90 9.06 0.62 7.95
C VAL A 90 8.67 1.34 6.68
N VAL A 91 7.52 0.96 6.12
CA VAL A 91 6.81 1.70 5.08
C VAL A 91 5.33 1.69 5.43
N VAL A 92 4.75 2.87 5.65
CA VAL A 92 3.34 3.07 5.97
C VAL A 92 2.72 3.97 4.91
N VAL A 93 1.71 3.49 4.22
CA VAL A 93 1.01 4.20 3.14
C VAL A 93 -0.38 4.60 3.60
N GLN A 94 -0.67 5.88 3.55
CA GLN A 94 -2.01 6.42 3.85
C GLN A 94 -2.61 7.02 2.60
N GLY A 95 -3.88 6.70 2.35
CA GLY A 95 -4.57 7.20 1.17
C GLY A 95 -6.02 6.75 1.10
N ALA A 96 -6.58 6.83 -0.08
CA ALA A 96 -7.96 6.43 -0.34
C ALA A 96 -8.03 5.29 -1.35
N VAL A 97 -8.91 4.34 -1.09
CA VAL A 97 -9.19 3.24 -2.02
C VAL A 97 -10.31 3.65 -2.97
N ARG A 98 -10.07 3.39 -4.24
CA ARG A 98 -11.09 3.47 -5.30
C ARG A 98 -11.32 2.07 -5.85
N VAL A 99 -12.58 1.70 -6.02
CA VAL A 99 -12.96 0.43 -6.66
C VAL A 99 -13.54 0.78 -8.02
N SER A 100 -12.86 0.39 -9.09
CA SER A 100 -13.30 0.67 -10.45
C SER A 100 -12.75 -0.37 -11.41
N LYS A 101 -13.42 -0.50 -12.56
CA LYS A 101 -12.96 -1.38 -13.62
C LYS A 101 -11.70 -0.79 -14.28
N PRO A 102 -10.55 -1.49 -14.22
CA PRO A 102 -9.34 -1.02 -14.88
C PRO A 102 -9.47 -1.15 -16.42
N SER A 103 -8.56 -0.47 -17.14
CA SER A 103 -8.41 -0.71 -18.57
C SER A 103 -8.02 -2.19 -18.83
N PRO A 104 -8.36 -2.76 -19.99
CA PRO A 104 -7.96 -4.14 -20.32
C PRO A 104 -6.45 -4.36 -20.23
N GLY A 105 -5.65 -3.39 -20.66
CA GLY A 105 -4.19 -3.46 -20.58
C GLY A 105 -3.68 -3.50 -19.14
N LEU A 106 -4.25 -2.70 -18.24
CA LEU A 106 -3.90 -2.72 -16.82
C LEU A 106 -4.32 -4.04 -16.17
N ALA A 107 -5.53 -4.51 -16.41
CA ALA A 107 -6.01 -5.78 -15.86
C ALA A 107 -5.10 -6.95 -16.25
N GLN A 108 -4.67 -7.01 -17.51
CA GLN A 108 -3.73 -8.05 -17.97
C GLN A 108 -2.35 -7.89 -17.32
N ARG A 109 -1.85 -6.67 -17.21
CA ARG A 109 -0.56 -6.41 -16.54
C ARG A 109 -0.59 -6.84 -15.07
N LEU A 110 -1.69 -6.57 -14.36
CA LEU A 110 -1.87 -7.00 -12.97
C LEU A 110 -1.87 -8.54 -12.88
N ALA A 111 -2.59 -9.21 -13.77
CA ALA A 111 -2.61 -10.67 -13.82
C ALA A 111 -1.22 -11.27 -14.06
N ASP A 112 -0.47 -10.72 -15.00
CA ASP A 112 0.88 -11.19 -15.33
C ASP A 112 1.84 -11.00 -14.14
N LEU A 113 1.77 -9.86 -13.48
CA LEU A 113 2.57 -9.58 -12.27
C LEU A 113 2.20 -10.50 -11.12
N ALA A 114 0.92 -10.79 -10.91
CA ALA A 114 0.46 -11.69 -9.87
C ALA A 114 0.92 -13.13 -10.14
N ASN A 115 0.87 -13.59 -11.38
CA ASN A 115 1.35 -14.91 -11.77
C ASN A 115 2.85 -15.09 -11.50
N SER A 116 3.63 -14.03 -11.66
CA SER A 116 5.05 -14.02 -11.32
C SER A 116 5.28 -13.96 -9.81
N LYS A 117 4.66 -12.99 -9.15
CA LYS A 117 4.89 -12.70 -7.72
C LYS A 117 4.37 -13.80 -6.80
N TYR A 118 3.22 -14.39 -7.13
CA TYR A 118 2.52 -15.41 -6.33
C TYR A 118 2.52 -16.79 -7.00
N ALA A 119 3.55 -17.10 -7.78
CA ALA A 119 3.68 -18.38 -8.47
C ALA A 119 3.58 -19.59 -7.53
N GLU A 120 4.06 -19.46 -6.32
CA GLU A 120 4.05 -20.52 -5.30
C GLU A 120 2.64 -20.91 -4.82
N TYR A 121 1.62 -20.09 -5.05
CA TYR A 121 0.25 -20.41 -4.68
C TYR A 121 -0.39 -21.45 -5.62
N GLY A 122 0.20 -21.70 -6.80
CA GLY A 122 -0.36 -22.61 -7.79
C GLY A 122 -1.67 -22.13 -8.40
N ILE A 123 -1.98 -20.85 -8.29
CA ILE A 123 -3.18 -20.20 -8.84
C ILE A 123 -2.79 -19.46 -10.11
N LYS A 124 -3.60 -19.61 -11.16
CA LYS A 124 -3.47 -18.81 -12.37
C LYS A 124 -4.38 -17.60 -12.28
N PHE A 125 -3.79 -16.41 -12.30
CA PHE A 125 -4.53 -15.16 -12.37
C PHE A 125 -4.76 -14.78 -13.84
N GLU A 126 -5.96 -14.32 -14.13
CA GLU A 126 -6.35 -13.82 -15.43
C GLU A 126 -6.79 -12.34 -15.31
N ALA A 127 -6.93 -11.65 -16.44
CA ALA A 127 -7.42 -10.26 -16.44
C ALA A 127 -8.77 -10.13 -15.71
N SER A 128 -9.64 -11.14 -15.79
CA SER A 128 -10.91 -11.19 -15.07
C SER A 128 -10.76 -11.25 -13.55
N SER A 129 -9.61 -11.72 -13.04
CA SER A 129 -9.30 -11.70 -11.60
C SER A 129 -9.17 -10.28 -11.06
N TYR A 130 -8.92 -9.31 -11.93
CA TYR A 130 -8.77 -7.89 -11.63
C TYR A 130 -9.85 -7.04 -12.29
N SER A 131 -11.08 -7.54 -12.34
CA SER A 131 -12.22 -6.82 -12.93
C SER A 131 -12.63 -5.59 -12.12
N GLU A 132 -12.56 -5.66 -10.79
CA GLU A 132 -12.85 -4.56 -9.88
C GLU A 132 -11.91 -4.61 -8.66
N PRO A 133 -10.61 -4.38 -8.84
CA PRO A 133 -9.67 -4.39 -7.72
C PRO A 133 -9.85 -3.16 -6.85
N GLY A 134 -9.50 -3.28 -5.58
CA GLY A 134 -9.23 -2.12 -4.75
C GLY A 134 -7.95 -1.45 -5.25
N ALA A 135 -7.98 -0.14 -5.42
CA ALA A 135 -6.82 0.66 -5.83
C ALA A 135 -6.57 1.74 -4.79
N LEU A 136 -5.55 1.53 -3.95
CA LEU A 136 -5.12 2.52 -2.97
C LEU A 136 -4.25 3.56 -3.65
N HIS A 137 -4.75 4.79 -3.71
CA HIS A 137 -4.02 5.96 -4.17
C HIS A 137 -3.37 6.65 -2.97
N PRO A 138 -2.03 6.66 -2.90
CA PRO A 138 -1.34 7.23 -1.75
C PRO A 138 -1.47 8.75 -1.73
N ARG A 139 -1.67 9.31 -0.55
CA ARG A 139 -1.52 10.74 -0.28
C ARG A 139 -0.24 11.00 0.50
N ARG A 140 0.10 10.10 1.39
CA ARG A 140 1.28 10.21 2.23
C ARG A 140 1.90 8.85 2.48
N VAL A 141 3.21 8.77 2.41
CA VAL A 141 3.98 7.60 2.83
C VAL A 141 4.99 8.03 3.87
N ILE A 142 5.09 7.26 4.95
CA ILE A 142 6.12 7.43 5.97
C ILE A 142 7.01 6.19 5.91
N ALA A 143 8.32 6.39 5.89
CA ALA A 143 9.27 5.30 5.80
C ALA A 143 10.56 5.58 6.54
N TRP A 144 11.19 4.54 7.07
CA TRP A 144 12.54 4.58 7.64
C TRP A 144 13.17 3.19 7.63
N SER A 145 14.49 3.15 7.58
CA SER A 145 15.29 1.93 7.71
C SER A 145 16.31 2.02 8.86
N SER A 146 16.62 3.22 9.30
CA SER A 146 17.57 3.52 10.39
C SER A 146 17.00 4.66 11.23
N PHE A 147 15.92 4.36 11.94
CA PHE A 147 15.25 5.36 12.79
C PHE A 147 16.17 5.84 13.90
N PRO A 148 16.25 7.14 14.20
CA PRO A 148 15.49 8.27 13.60
C PRO A 148 16.18 8.92 12.40
N LYS A 149 17.38 8.48 12.04
CA LYS A 149 18.29 9.13 11.09
C LYS A 149 17.63 9.43 9.75
N ASP A 150 16.89 8.47 9.18
CA ASP A 150 16.34 8.53 7.81
C ASP A 150 14.81 8.56 7.77
N ALA A 151 14.15 8.93 8.86
CA ALA A 151 12.70 8.99 8.92
C ALA A 151 12.16 10.02 7.93
N THR A 152 11.43 9.55 6.92
CA THR A 152 11.01 10.35 5.76
C THR A 152 9.50 10.34 5.59
N ARG A 153 8.95 11.49 5.22
CA ARG A 153 7.58 11.63 4.75
C ARG A 153 7.61 11.95 3.25
N PHE A 154 6.85 11.18 2.49
CA PHE A 154 6.59 11.45 1.08
C PHE A 154 5.16 11.94 0.95
N THR A 155 4.97 13.06 0.28
CA THR A 155 3.65 13.65 0.01
C THR A 155 3.38 13.57 -1.48
N PHE A 156 2.24 12.98 -1.84
CA PHE A 156 1.77 12.88 -3.22
C PHE A 156 0.86 14.05 -3.55
N ALA A 157 0.91 14.50 -4.79
CA ALA A 157 -0.06 15.48 -5.29
C ALA A 157 -1.45 14.84 -5.42
N ASP A 158 -2.49 15.64 -5.24
CA ASP A 158 -3.89 15.25 -5.40
C ASP A 158 -4.22 14.96 -6.89
#